data_094badf74f093f4defa66e077a719dd6
#
_entry.id   094badf74f093f4defa66e077a719dd6
#
_cell.length_a   1.000
_cell.length_b   1.000
_cell.length_c   1.000
_cell.angle_alpha   90.00
_cell.angle_beta   90.00
_cell.angle_gamma   90.00
#
_symmetry.space_group_name_H-M   'P 1'
#
loop_
_entity.id
_entity.type
_entity.pdbx_description
1 polymer ?
#
loop_
_entity_poly.entity_id
_entity_poly.type
_entity_poly.pdbx_seq_one_letter_code
_entity_poly.pdbx_strand_id
1 'polypeptide(L)'
;MNIEFQAILTLEAAFKAVESDGYALQYVPESLMNEAVVSKAVERNGYALQYVPESLMNEAVVSKAVESEGDALRYVPESLMSGIKWLSSIFNT
;
A
#
# COMPACT_ATOMS: atom_id res chain seq x y z
N MET A 1 19.91 3.85 -19.59
CA MET A 1 19.89 4.54 -18.30
C MET A 1 18.55 4.35 -17.64
N ASN A 2 18.55 3.99 -16.39
CA ASN A 2 17.31 3.74 -15.69
C ASN A 2 16.83 5.00 -14.98
N ILE A 3 16.16 5.85 -15.71
CA ILE A 3 15.68 7.13 -15.21
C ILE A 3 14.64 6.91 -14.11
N GLU A 4 13.83 5.86 -14.22
CA GLU A 4 12.79 5.58 -13.24
C GLU A 4 13.38 5.31 -11.87
N PHE A 5 14.49 4.58 -11.82
CA PHE A 5 15.16 4.30 -10.57
C PHE A 5 15.64 5.57 -9.89
N GLN A 6 16.23 6.47 -10.68
CA GLN A 6 16.74 7.72 -10.13
C GLN A 6 15.61 8.62 -9.67
N ALA A 7 14.49 8.57 -10.38
CA ALA A 7 13.34 9.41 -10.04
C ALA A 7 12.73 9.07 -8.71
N ILE A 8 12.92 7.83 -8.22
CA ILE A 8 12.29 7.39 -6.98
C ILE A 8 13.20 7.61 -5.78
N LEU A 9 14.17 8.49 -5.91
CA LEU A 9 15.06 8.80 -4.79
C LEU A 9 14.60 10.00 -3.97
N THR A 10 13.51 10.64 -4.35
CA THR A 10 12.94 11.76 -3.59
C THR A 10 11.50 11.44 -3.24
N LEU A 11 11.02 12.10 -2.18
CA LEU A 11 9.64 11.90 -1.74
C LEU A 11 8.64 12.32 -2.83
N GLU A 12 8.92 13.43 -3.49
CA GLU A 12 8.04 13.90 -4.56
C GLU A 12 7.98 12.91 -5.72
N ALA A 13 9.14 12.39 -6.12
CA ALA A 13 9.19 11.42 -7.20
C ALA A 13 8.51 10.11 -6.80
N ALA A 14 8.66 9.71 -5.54
CA ALA A 14 8.00 8.50 -5.05
C ALA A 14 6.48 8.66 -5.14
N PHE A 15 5.98 9.81 -4.71
CA PHE A 15 4.54 10.07 -4.75
C PHE A 15 4.03 10.05 -6.18
N LYS A 16 4.74 10.70 -7.08
CA LYS A 16 4.34 10.74 -8.48
C LYS A 16 4.37 9.35 -9.13
N ALA A 17 5.36 8.57 -8.77
CA ALA A 17 5.48 7.22 -9.32
C ALA A 17 4.29 6.36 -8.93
N VAL A 18 3.94 6.35 -7.63
CA VAL A 18 2.82 5.52 -7.17
C VAL A 18 1.48 6.10 -7.63
N GLU A 19 1.40 7.41 -7.83
CA GLU A 19 0.19 8.02 -8.36
C GLU A 19 -0.10 7.53 -9.77
N SER A 20 0.95 7.33 -10.54
CA SER A 20 0.83 6.84 -11.89
C SER A 20 0.58 5.33 -11.92
N ASP A 21 1.23 4.60 -11.01
CA ASP A 21 1.13 3.15 -10.95
C ASP A 21 1.40 2.70 -9.52
N GLY A 22 0.36 2.18 -8.86
CA GLY A 22 0.48 1.75 -7.46
C GLY A 22 1.58 0.71 -7.25
N TYR A 23 1.83 -0.13 -8.25
CA TYR A 23 2.88 -1.15 -8.14
C TYR A 23 4.27 -0.54 -8.06
N ALA A 24 4.42 0.74 -8.40
CA ALA A 24 5.72 1.40 -8.28
C ALA A 24 6.18 1.45 -6.82
N LEU A 25 5.27 1.18 -5.88
CA LEU A 25 5.63 1.15 -4.46
C LEU A 25 6.77 0.17 -4.18
N GLN A 26 6.86 -0.90 -4.97
CA GLN A 26 7.92 -1.89 -4.78
C GLN A 26 9.31 -1.31 -5.01
N TYR A 27 9.39 -0.20 -5.72
CA TYR A 27 10.67 0.44 -6.03
C TYR A 27 10.98 1.63 -5.13
N VAL A 28 10.08 1.97 -4.23
CA VAL A 28 10.27 3.10 -3.33
C VAL A 28 11.12 2.65 -2.14
N PRO A 29 12.25 3.35 -1.88
CA PRO A 29 13.05 3.00 -0.70
C PRO A 29 12.24 3.18 0.57
N GLU A 30 12.47 2.32 1.54
CA GLU A 30 11.72 2.38 2.79
C GLU A 30 11.86 3.74 3.47
N SER A 31 13.02 4.37 3.34
CA SER A 31 13.26 5.68 3.95
C SER A 31 12.36 6.77 3.37
N LEU A 32 11.83 6.56 2.17
CA LEU A 32 10.92 7.50 1.52
C LEU A 32 9.47 7.08 1.63
N MET A 33 9.23 5.92 2.21
CA MET A 33 7.88 5.41 2.34
C MET A 33 7.20 6.06 3.54
N ASN A 34 6.06 6.69 3.30
CA ASN A 34 5.28 7.30 4.37
C ASN A 34 3.81 7.07 4.09
N GLU A 35 2.97 7.55 5.02
CA GLU A 35 1.54 7.31 4.91
C GLU A 35 0.95 7.85 3.62
N ALA A 36 1.39 9.02 3.18
CA ALA A 36 0.85 9.62 1.96
C ALA A 36 1.20 8.80 0.73
N VAL A 37 2.44 8.35 0.62
CA VAL A 37 2.88 7.54 -0.52
C VAL A 37 2.17 6.19 -0.51
N VAL A 38 2.11 5.55 0.66
CA VAL A 38 1.48 4.25 0.79
C VAL A 38 -0.01 4.34 0.47
N SER A 39 -0.69 5.35 1.00
CA SER A 39 -2.12 5.52 0.77
C SER A 39 -2.42 5.74 -0.70
N LYS A 40 -1.61 6.56 -1.38
CA LYS A 40 -1.81 6.80 -2.80
C LYS A 40 -1.57 5.53 -3.60
N ALA A 41 -0.56 4.75 -3.24
CA ALA A 41 -0.25 3.52 -3.95
C ALA A 41 -1.42 2.53 -3.89
N VAL A 42 -1.95 2.29 -2.67
CA VAL A 42 -3.04 1.32 -2.52
C VAL A 42 -4.35 1.86 -3.08
N GLU A 43 -4.50 3.17 -3.11
CA GLU A 43 -5.67 3.79 -3.74
C GLU A 43 -5.67 3.54 -5.25
N ARG A 44 -4.49 3.64 -5.86
CA ARG A 44 -4.34 3.40 -7.28
C ARG A 44 -4.43 1.92 -7.63
N ASN A 45 -3.90 1.07 -6.75
CA ASN A 45 -3.93 -0.36 -6.96
C ASN A 45 -3.88 -1.06 -5.60
N GLY A 46 -5.00 -1.66 -5.20
CA GLY A 46 -5.09 -2.32 -3.90
C GLY A 46 -4.03 -3.39 -3.68
N TYR A 47 -3.58 -4.03 -4.75
CA TYR A 47 -2.56 -5.07 -4.62
C TYR A 47 -1.19 -4.52 -4.20
N ALA A 48 -1.02 -3.19 -4.26
CA ALA A 48 0.21 -2.58 -3.76
C ALA A 48 0.38 -2.80 -2.27
N LEU A 49 -0.69 -3.22 -1.59
CA LEU A 49 -0.64 -3.53 -0.17
C LEU A 49 0.48 -4.51 0.17
N GLN A 50 0.80 -5.42 -0.77
CA GLN A 50 1.86 -6.40 -0.54
C GLN A 50 3.24 -5.77 -0.37
N TYR A 51 3.39 -4.52 -0.79
CA TYR A 51 4.67 -3.81 -0.69
C TYR A 51 4.71 -2.82 0.48
N VAL A 52 3.65 -2.74 1.26
CA VAL A 52 3.56 -1.81 2.39
C VAL A 52 4.25 -2.40 3.60
N PRO A 53 5.22 -1.67 4.21
CA PRO A 53 5.85 -2.17 5.42
C PRO A 53 4.82 -2.31 6.54
N GLU A 54 5.01 -3.32 7.37
CA GLU A 54 4.07 -3.56 8.46
C GLU A 54 3.92 -2.34 9.37
N SER A 55 5.00 -1.60 9.56
CA SER A 55 4.98 -0.41 10.41
C SER A 55 4.04 0.68 9.89
N LEU A 56 3.75 0.68 8.59
CA LEU A 56 2.85 1.65 7.97
C LEU A 56 1.49 1.05 7.66
N MET A 57 1.32 -0.22 7.95
CA MET A 57 0.06 -0.92 7.70
C MET A 57 -0.91 -0.59 8.82
N ASN A 58 -2.05 -0.03 8.47
CA ASN A 58 -3.09 0.28 9.46
C ASN A 58 -4.45 0.14 8.81
N GLU A 59 -5.50 0.35 9.61
CA GLU A 59 -6.86 0.16 9.13
C GLU A 59 -7.19 1.05 7.93
N ALA A 60 -6.72 2.29 7.94
CA ALA A 60 -7.00 3.21 6.84
C ALA A 60 -6.39 2.71 5.53
N VAL A 61 -5.16 2.26 5.59
CA VAL A 61 -4.46 1.74 4.41
C VAL A 61 -5.13 0.47 3.91
N VAL A 62 -5.43 -0.44 4.84
CA VAL A 62 -6.09 -1.70 4.50
C VAL A 62 -7.45 -1.43 3.88
N SER A 63 -8.20 -0.49 4.44
CA SER A 63 -9.52 -0.14 3.95
C SER A 63 -9.45 0.36 2.50
N LYS A 64 -8.50 1.24 2.22
CA LYS A 64 -8.33 1.75 0.86
C LYS A 64 -7.96 0.65 -0.12
N ALA A 65 -7.08 -0.25 0.31
CA ALA A 65 -6.64 -1.35 -0.54
C ALA A 65 -7.80 -2.27 -0.88
N VAL A 66 -8.60 -2.61 0.11
CA VAL A 66 -9.72 -3.52 -0.07
C VAL A 66 -10.83 -2.87 -0.91
N GLU A 67 -11.03 -1.58 -0.75
CA GLU A 67 -11.98 -0.85 -1.57
C GLU A 67 -11.57 -0.85 -3.04
N SER A 68 -10.27 -0.76 -3.28
CA SER A 68 -9.72 -0.77 -4.63
C SER A 68 -9.76 -2.18 -5.22
N GLU A 69 -9.33 -3.15 -4.45
CA GLU A 69 -9.29 -4.56 -4.86
C GLU A 69 -9.64 -5.43 -3.67
N GLY A 70 -10.80 -6.09 -3.72
CA GLY A 70 -11.23 -6.94 -2.62
C GLY A 70 -10.22 -8.01 -2.25
N ASP A 71 -9.53 -8.56 -3.26
CA ASP A 71 -8.53 -9.60 -3.04
C ASP A 71 -7.30 -9.12 -2.28
N ALA A 72 -7.17 -7.81 -2.09
CA ALA A 72 -6.05 -7.28 -1.31
C ALA A 72 -6.07 -7.80 0.12
N LEU A 73 -7.19 -8.34 0.56
CA LEU A 73 -7.28 -8.95 1.89
C LEU A 73 -6.20 -10.00 2.11
N ARG A 74 -5.76 -10.66 1.06
CA ARG A 74 -4.73 -11.71 1.18
C ARG A 74 -3.39 -11.16 1.64
N TYR A 75 -3.19 -9.85 1.53
CA TYR A 75 -1.93 -9.21 1.91
C TYR A 75 -1.99 -8.54 3.27
N VAL A 76 -3.11 -8.67 3.98
CA VAL A 76 -3.26 -8.07 5.31
C VAL A 76 -2.58 -8.99 6.32
N PRO A 77 -1.65 -8.45 7.15
CA PRO A 77 -1.00 -9.27 8.16
C PRO A 77 -2.01 -9.82 9.17
N GLU A 78 -1.78 -11.05 9.60
CA GLU A 78 -2.66 -11.70 10.54
C GLU A 78 -2.82 -10.90 11.83
N SER A 79 -1.75 -10.24 12.24
CA SER A 79 -1.77 -9.43 13.46
C SER A 79 -2.78 -8.28 13.37
N LEU A 80 -3.06 -7.79 12.18
CA LEU A 80 -4.02 -6.71 11.99
C LEU A 80 -5.43 -7.22 11.80
N MET A 81 -5.58 -8.45 11.35
CA MET A 81 -6.90 -9.00 11.09
C MET A 81 -7.75 -9.07 12.33
N SER A 82 -7.16 -9.44 13.44
CA SER A 82 -7.92 -9.54 14.68
C SER A 82 -8.25 -8.17 15.28
N GLY A 83 -7.49 -7.14 14.88
CA GLY A 83 -7.70 -5.79 15.39
C GLY A 83 -8.66 -4.96 14.56
N ILE A 84 -8.99 -5.41 13.36
CA ILE A 84 -9.87 -4.67 12.47
C ILE A 84 -11.20 -5.42 12.39
N LYS A 85 -12.19 -4.90 13.07
CA LYS A 85 -13.47 -5.60 13.25
C LYS A 85 -14.20 -5.91 11.96
N TRP A 86 -14.20 -4.99 11.01
CA TRP A 86 -14.94 -5.22 9.77
C TRP A 86 -14.32 -6.34 8.93
N LEU A 87 -13.02 -6.62 9.13
CA LEU A 87 -12.40 -7.74 8.44
C LEU A 87 -12.96 -9.07 8.92
N SER A 88 -13.22 -9.18 10.22
CA SER A 88 -13.85 -10.39 10.76
C SER A 88 -15.21 -10.62 10.11
N SER A 89 -15.95 -9.55 9.92
CA SER A 89 -17.26 -9.61 9.30
C SER A 89 -17.18 -10.19 7.89
N ILE A 90 -16.18 -9.78 7.15
CA ILE A 90 -15.98 -10.26 5.78
C ILE A 90 -15.63 -11.73 5.76
N PHE A 91 -14.72 -12.14 6.65
CA PHE A 91 -14.24 -13.52 6.67
C PHE A 91 -15.28 -14.49 7.22
N ASN A 92 -16.20 -14.00 8.03
CA ASN A 92 -17.20 -14.87 8.64
C ASN A 92 -18.46 -15.05 7.81
N THR A 93 -18.51 -14.43 6.66
CA THR A 93 -19.61 -14.66 5.71
C THR A 93 -19.22 -15.64 4.65
#